data_a410305158204011c32d16eb56708cdb
#
_entry.id   a410305158204011c32d16eb56708cdb
#
_cell.length_a   1.000
_cell.length_b   1.000
_cell.length_c   1.000
_cell.angle_alpha   90.00
_cell.angle_beta   90.00
_cell.angle_gamma   90.00
#
_symmetry.space_group_name_H-M   'P 1'
#
loop_
_entity.id
_entity.type
_entity.pdbx_description
1 polymer ?
#
loop_
_entity_poly.entity_id
_entity_poly.type
_entity_poly.pdbx_seq_one_letter_code
_entity_poly.pdbx_strand_id
1 'polypeptide(L)'
;ELIELSSLENVARLLERDDFKKRYKSGEPITVTEFLYPILQAYDSVVLSSDVELGGTDQRFNILLGRQIQKSFNVPEQVGVFLPILEGLDGKMKMSKSLNKYISLNDSSDDIFGKVMSVSDDLMQRYIDLLFNNEISLFDSIESPLERKKLLGMKIVSEYHGDNLSQIAKDNFEKKFSKKDFPNDLEEIEVDLAGKKFLDVLFEVTKESFSKSELKRLIKD
;
A
#
# COMPACT_ATOMS: atom_id res chain seq x y z
N GLU A 1 35.27 -6.49 13.03
CA GLU A 1 33.90 -5.98 13.33
C GLU A 1 32.82 -6.85 12.68
N LEU A 2 32.66 -6.90 11.31
CA LEU A 2 31.59 -7.68 10.67
C LEU A 2 31.68 -9.19 10.99
N ILE A 3 32.87 -9.76 11.02
CA ILE A 3 33.10 -11.18 11.38
C ILE A 3 32.70 -11.43 12.85
N GLU A 4 33.04 -10.52 13.74
CA GLU A 4 32.66 -10.60 15.14
C GLU A 4 31.16 -10.53 15.32
N LEU A 5 30.48 -9.57 14.64
CA LEU A 5 29.04 -9.47 14.63
C LEU A 5 28.37 -10.73 14.09
N SER A 6 28.89 -11.30 12.99
CA SER A 6 28.35 -12.53 12.41
C SER A 6 28.50 -13.75 13.31
N SER A 7 29.43 -13.73 14.26
CA SER A 7 29.61 -14.81 15.26
C SER A 7 28.55 -14.78 16.37
N LEU A 8 27.78 -13.70 16.52
CA LEU A 8 26.77 -13.56 17.55
C LEU A 8 25.44 -14.26 17.18
N GLU A 9 25.29 -14.71 15.93
CA GLU A 9 24.10 -15.41 15.49
C GLU A 9 24.47 -16.67 14.69
N ASN A 10 23.58 -17.65 14.70
CA ASN A 10 23.78 -18.89 13.99
C ASN A 10 22.86 -19.04 12.76
N VAL A 11 23.35 -19.75 11.75
CA VAL A 11 22.65 -19.95 10.47
C VAL A 11 21.30 -20.66 10.68
N ALA A 12 21.21 -21.62 11.60
CA ALA A 12 19.98 -22.36 11.87
C ALA A 12 18.85 -21.41 12.29
N ARG A 13 19.17 -20.44 13.15
CA ARG A 13 18.19 -19.44 13.60
C ARG A 13 17.83 -18.43 12.50
N LEU A 14 18.80 -17.99 11.71
CA LEU A 14 18.51 -17.13 10.55
C LEU A 14 17.56 -17.81 9.56
N LEU A 15 17.68 -19.14 9.39
CA LEU A 15 16.77 -19.95 8.57
C LEU A 15 15.36 -20.15 9.18
N GLU A 16 15.12 -19.78 10.43
CA GLU A 16 13.76 -19.77 11.01
C GLU A 16 12.93 -18.61 10.49
N ARG A 17 13.54 -17.59 9.94
CA ARG A 17 12.87 -16.45 9.33
C ARG A 17 12.01 -16.92 8.16
N ASP A 18 10.75 -16.47 8.09
CA ASP A 18 9.74 -17.02 7.18
C ASP A 18 10.14 -17.03 5.70
N ASP A 19 10.81 -15.97 5.21
CA ASP A 19 11.28 -15.88 3.83
C ASP A 19 12.44 -16.82 3.55
N PHE A 20 13.45 -16.87 4.43
CA PHE A 20 14.57 -17.80 4.30
C PHE A 20 14.11 -19.27 4.43
N LYS A 21 13.20 -19.54 5.35
CA LYS A 21 12.62 -20.86 5.54
C LYS A 21 11.88 -21.37 4.30
N LYS A 22 11.11 -20.49 3.66
CA LYS A 22 10.40 -20.81 2.41
C LYS A 22 11.38 -21.08 1.27
N ARG A 23 12.33 -20.19 1.04
CA ARG A 23 13.33 -20.31 -0.02
C ARG A 23 14.24 -21.52 0.18
N TYR A 24 14.68 -21.79 1.41
CA TYR A 24 15.48 -22.96 1.73
C TYR A 24 14.73 -24.27 1.42
N LYS A 25 13.43 -24.33 1.76
CA LYS A 25 12.59 -25.50 1.46
C LYS A 25 12.30 -25.68 -0.02
N SER A 26 12.19 -24.61 -0.78
CA SER A 26 11.95 -24.65 -2.24
C SER A 26 13.26 -24.86 -3.05
N GLY A 27 14.42 -24.88 -2.39
CA GLY A 27 15.72 -24.98 -3.06
C GLY A 27 16.16 -23.69 -3.77
N GLU A 28 15.52 -22.56 -3.48
CA GLU A 28 15.93 -21.26 -3.99
C GLU A 28 17.22 -20.79 -3.33
N PRO A 29 18.15 -20.17 -4.10
CA PRO A 29 19.43 -19.75 -3.55
C PRO A 29 19.28 -18.66 -2.49
N ILE A 30 20.02 -18.78 -1.40
CA ILE A 30 20.16 -17.77 -0.36
C ILE A 30 21.64 -17.43 -0.28
N THR A 31 22.00 -16.18 -0.49
CA THR A 31 23.41 -15.75 -0.44
C THR A 31 23.85 -15.48 1.00
N VAL A 32 25.15 -15.60 1.25
CA VAL A 32 25.73 -15.27 2.57
C VAL A 32 25.47 -13.81 2.94
N THR A 33 25.49 -12.92 1.96
CA THR A 33 25.20 -11.48 2.17
C THR A 33 23.81 -11.24 2.72
N GLU A 34 22.83 -12.05 2.29
CA GLU A 34 21.45 -11.94 2.79
C GLU A 34 21.33 -12.32 4.27
N PHE A 35 22.19 -13.19 4.78
CA PHE A 35 22.25 -13.48 6.22
C PHE A 35 22.89 -12.36 7.05
N LEU A 36 23.72 -11.52 6.43
CA LEU A 36 24.40 -10.44 7.14
C LEU A 36 23.45 -9.26 7.43
N TYR A 37 22.48 -8.98 6.55
CA TYR A 37 21.66 -7.78 6.71
C TYR A 37 20.82 -7.77 8.00
N PRO A 38 20.18 -8.87 8.48
CA PRO A 38 19.49 -8.85 9.76
C PRO A 38 20.41 -8.57 10.95
N ILE A 39 21.64 -9.05 10.87
CA ILE A 39 22.66 -8.83 11.89
C ILE A 39 23.10 -7.36 11.91
N LEU A 40 23.26 -6.74 10.74
CA LEU A 40 23.61 -5.33 10.61
C LEU A 40 22.45 -4.44 11.12
N GLN A 41 21.21 -4.72 10.76
CA GLN A 41 20.05 -4.04 11.29
C GLN A 41 19.98 -4.17 12.82
N ALA A 42 20.23 -5.35 13.35
CA ALA A 42 20.26 -5.58 14.80
C ALA A 42 21.37 -4.79 15.49
N TYR A 43 22.51 -4.60 14.83
CA TYR A 43 23.60 -3.78 15.34
C TYR A 43 23.29 -2.28 15.33
N ASP A 44 22.47 -1.81 14.40
CA ASP A 44 21.99 -0.42 14.41
C ASP A 44 21.29 -0.09 15.72
N SER A 45 20.51 -1.02 16.28
CA SER A 45 19.87 -0.85 17.59
C SER A 45 20.86 -0.68 18.74
N VAL A 46 22.03 -1.33 18.65
CA VAL A 46 23.15 -1.16 19.61
C VAL A 46 23.75 0.22 19.48
N VAL A 47 24.10 0.63 18.26
CA VAL A 47 24.76 1.91 17.98
C VAL A 47 23.87 3.09 18.37
N LEU A 48 22.57 2.98 18.11
CA LEU A 48 21.58 3.99 18.46
C LEU A 48 21.24 3.98 19.96
N SER A 49 21.65 2.93 20.71
CA SER A 49 21.20 2.70 22.08
C SER A 49 19.69 2.81 22.20
N SER A 50 18.99 2.16 21.30
CA SER A 50 17.55 2.28 21.10
C SER A 50 16.78 1.75 22.31
N ASP A 51 15.87 2.54 22.88
CA ASP A 51 14.99 2.12 23.98
C ASP A 51 13.73 1.45 23.44
N VAL A 52 13.23 1.92 22.29
CA VAL A 52 12.01 1.42 21.64
C VAL A 52 12.24 1.35 20.14
N GLU A 53 11.91 0.23 19.53
CA GLU A 53 11.92 0.06 18.09
C GLU A 53 10.53 -0.31 17.59
N LEU A 54 10.03 0.46 16.60
CA LEU A 54 8.74 0.25 15.95
C LEU A 54 8.92 -0.48 14.63
N GLY A 55 8.09 -1.48 14.36
CA GLY A 55 8.11 -2.15 13.07
C GLY A 55 6.80 -2.84 12.73
N GLY A 56 6.64 -3.20 11.48
CA GLY A 56 5.58 -4.11 11.06
C GLY A 56 5.81 -5.52 11.63
N THR A 57 4.77 -6.33 11.66
CA THR A 57 4.87 -7.74 12.12
C THR A 57 5.91 -8.54 11.31
N ASP A 58 6.20 -8.15 10.07
CA ASP A 58 7.25 -8.73 9.24
C ASP A 58 8.68 -8.42 9.74
N GLN A 59 8.86 -7.37 10.54
CA GLN A 59 10.13 -6.98 11.16
C GLN A 59 10.40 -7.65 12.51
N ARG A 60 9.45 -8.46 12.99
CA ARG A 60 9.53 -9.05 14.33
C ARG A 60 10.83 -9.82 14.58
N PHE A 61 11.27 -10.62 13.61
CA PHE A 61 12.53 -11.36 13.72
C PHE A 61 13.73 -10.42 13.91
N ASN A 62 13.85 -9.42 13.04
CA ASN A 62 14.98 -8.49 13.04
C ASN A 62 15.04 -7.67 14.33
N ILE A 63 13.90 -7.15 14.80
CA ILE A 63 13.81 -6.36 16.05
C ILE A 63 14.14 -7.21 17.28
N LEU A 64 13.67 -8.46 17.32
CA LEU A 64 14.02 -9.39 18.41
C LEU A 64 15.50 -9.80 18.37
N LEU A 65 16.10 -9.89 17.19
CA LEU A 65 17.54 -10.07 17.03
C LEU A 65 18.31 -8.85 17.56
N GLY A 66 17.81 -7.63 17.31
CA GLY A 66 18.35 -6.38 17.88
C GLY A 66 18.47 -6.44 19.39
N ARG A 67 17.39 -6.84 20.08
CA ARG A 67 17.41 -7.04 21.54
C ARG A 67 18.49 -8.01 22.02
N GLN A 68 18.65 -9.12 21.31
CA GLN A 68 19.65 -10.13 21.66
C GLN A 68 21.07 -9.59 21.46
N ILE A 69 21.33 -8.86 20.38
CA ILE A 69 22.64 -8.27 20.12
C ILE A 69 22.94 -7.15 21.13
N GLN A 70 21.97 -6.29 21.48
CA GLN A 70 22.10 -5.32 22.55
C GLN A 70 22.58 -5.97 23.86
N LYS A 71 21.98 -7.12 24.24
CA LYS A 71 22.39 -7.86 25.42
C LYS A 71 23.86 -8.34 25.32
N SER A 72 24.32 -8.79 24.15
CA SER A 72 25.70 -9.22 23.93
C SER A 72 26.70 -8.07 24.05
N PHE A 73 26.25 -6.84 23.80
CA PHE A 73 27.06 -5.62 23.97
C PHE A 73 26.86 -4.93 25.32
N ASN A 74 26.14 -5.56 26.27
CA ASN A 74 25.80 -4.98 27.59
C ASN A 74 25.04 -3.64 27.49
N VAL A 75 24.25 -3.46 26.44
CA VAL A 75 23.31 -2.36 26.26
C VAL A 75 21.93 -2.82 26.75
N PRO A 76 21.12 -1.98 27.41
CA PRO A 76 19.73 -2.31 27.77
C PRO A 76 18.95 -2.78 26.55
N GLU A 77 18.17 -3.84 26.73
CA GLU A 77 17.36 -4.39 25.64
C GLU A 77 16.16 -3.50 25.33
N GLN A 78 16.02 -3.09 24.08
CA GLN A 78 14.92 -2.26 23.61
C GLN A 78 13.54 -2.95 23.73
N VAL A 79 12.48 -2.18 23.77
CA VAL A 79 11.10 -2.64 23.63
C VAL A 79 10.73 -2.67 22.14
N GLY A 80 10.36 -3.83 21.62
CA GLY A 80 9.83 -3.96 20.25
C GLY A 80 8.31 -3.75 20.23
N VAL A 81 7.84 -2.79 19.43
CA VAL A 81 6.41 -2.55 19.18
C VAL A 81 6.09 -2.96 17.75
N PHE A 82 5.13 -3.88 17.61
CA PHE A 82 4.79 -4.48 16.31
C PHE A 82 3.38 -4.09 15.89
N LEU A 83 3.27 -3.50 14.71
CA LEU A 83 2.00 -3.12 14.12
C LEU A 83 1.66 -4.07 12.96
N PRO A 84 0.37 -4.36 12.74
CA PRO A 84 -0.07 -5.07 11.55
C PRO A 84 0.37 -4.34 10.29
N ILE A 85 0.63 -5.11 9.23
CA ILE A 85 0.99 -4.53 7.93
C ILE A 85 -0.27 -4.01 7.26
N LEU A 86 -0.18 -2.80 6.71
CA LEU A 86 -1.20 -2.23 5.86
C LEU A 86 -1.02 -2.78 4.43
N GLU A 87 -2.04 -3.44 3.91
CA GLU A 87 -2.02 -4.00 2.56
C GLU A 87 -2.16 -2.88 1.51
N GLY A 88 -1.56 -3.13 0.35
CA GLY A 88 -1.73 -2.26 -0.82
C GLY A 88 -3.15 -2.32 -1.40
N LEU A 89 -3.41 -1.51 -2.43
CA LEU A 89 -4.74 -1.37 -3.04
C LEU A 89 -5.33 -2.70 -3.57
N ASP A 90 -4.52 -3.75 -3.73
CA ASP A 90 -4.98 -5.08 -4.13
C ASP A 90 -5.44 -5.98 -2.95
N GLY A 91 -5.27 -5.53 -1.72
CA GLY A 91 -5.64 -6.26 -0.52
C GLY A 91 -4.88 -7.58 -0.29
N LYS A 92 -3.77 -7.81 -0.98
CA LYS A 92 -3.00 -9.07 -0.92
C LYS A 92 -1.56 -8.89 -0.51
N MET A 93 -0.91 -7.89 -1.07
CA MET A 93 0.50 -7.60 -0.84
C MET A 93 0.64 -6.38 0.06
N LYS A 94 1.73 -6.32 0.84
CA LYS A 94 2.03 -5.10 1.59
C LYS A 94 2.12 -3.90 0.64
N MET A 95 1.72 -2.73 1.11
CA MET A 95 1.84 -1.49 0.36
C MET A 95 3.29 -1.27 -0.06
N SER A 96 3.55 -1.17 -1.37
CA SER A 96 4.90 -1.09 -1.93
C SER A 96 4.96 -0.16 -3.13
N LYS A 97 6.01 0.68 -3.17
CA LYS A 97 6.28 1.58 -4.30
C LYS A 97 6.55 0.82 -5.60
N SER A 98 7.28 -0.30 -5.53
CA SER A 98 7.66 -1.10 -6.70
C SER A 98 6.48 -1.71 -7.45
N LEU A 99 5.35 -1.91 -6.79
CA LEU A 99 4.14 -2.49 -7.39
C LEU A 99 3.12 -1.42 -7.83
N ASN A 100 3.40 -0.15 -7.61
CA ASN A 100 2.51 0.99 -7.89
C ASN A 100 1.08 0.84 -7.32
N LYS A 101 0.94 0.06 -6.23
CA LYS A 101 -0.33 -0.24 -5.54
C LYS A 101 -0.34 0.34 -4.14
N TYR A 102 -0.03 1.61 -4.04
CA TYR A 102 0.08 2.30 -2.75
C TYR A 102 -0.58 3.69 -2.81
N ILE A 103 -0.97 4.18 -1.65
CA ILE A 103 -1.36 5.56 -1.44
C ILE A 103 -0.11 6.29 -0.93
N SER A 104 0.39 7.26 -1.71
CA SER A 104 1.53 8.05 -1.30
C SER A 104 1.06 9.25 -0.47
N LEU A 105 1.81 9.60 0.56
CA LEU A 105 1.60 10.85 1.31
C LEU A 105 1.84 12.10 0.45
N ASN A 106 2.57 11.96 -0.67
CA ASN A 106 2.83 13.02 -1.64
C ASN A 106 1.80 13.06 -2.79
N ASP A 107 0.82 12.15 -2.80
CA ASP A 107 -0.26 12.19 -3.78
C ASP A 107 -1.14 13.43 -3.54
N SER A 108 -1.78 13.92 -4.57
CA SER A 108 -2.78 14.98 -4.42
C SER A 108 -3.98 14.49 -3.59
N SER A 109 -4.72 15.42 -3.00
CA SER A 109 -5.94 15.10 -2.25
C SER A 109 -6.96 14.31 -3.10
N ASP A 110 -7.09 14.66 -4.36
CA ASP A 110 -7.98 13.97 -5.31
C ASP A 110 -7.49 12.55 -5.63
N ASP A 111 -6.17 12.36 -5.79
CA ASP A 111 -5.59 11.04 -6.05
C ASP A 111 -5.71 10.11 -4.82
N ILE A 112 -5.43 10.62 -3.63
CA ILE A 112 -5.62 9.85 -2.38
C ILE A 112 -7.08 9.42 -2.26
N PHE A 113 -8.02 10.36 -2.41
CA PHE A 113 -9.44 10.07 -2.31
C PHE A 113 -9.86 9.04 -3.37
N GLY A 114 -9.48 9.23 -4.63
CA GLY A 114 -9.76 8.30 -5.73
C GLY A 114 -9.21 6.89 -5.48
N LYS A 115 -7.98 6.78 -4.98
CA LYS A 115 -7.37 5.49 -4.60
C LYS A 115 -8.14 4.81 -3.48
N VAL A 116 -8.54 5.53 -2.44
CA VAL A 116 -9.36 4.98 -1.35
C VAL A 116 -10.72 4.50 -1.88
N MET A 117 -11.35 5.25 -2.78
CA MET A 117 -12.61 4.84 -3.39
C MET A 117 -12.48 3.57 -4.25
N SER A 118 -11.29 3.23 -4.74
CA SER A 118 -11.03 2.04 -5.56
C SER A 118 -10.79 0.76 -4.76
N VAL A 119 -10.58 0.81 -3.44
CA VAL A 119 -10.33 -0.39 -2.63
C VAL A 119 -11.59 -1.26 -2.50
N SER A 120 -11.41 -2.56 -2.28
CA SER A 120 -12.53 -3.47 -1.97
C SER A 120 -13.15 -3.14 -0.60
N ASP A 121 -14.37 -3.59 -0.36
CA ASP A 121 -15.03 -3.35 0.93
C ASP A 121 -14.33 -4.08 2.09
N ASP A 122 -13.75 -5.26 1.84
CA ASP A 122 -12.94 -5.97 2.83
C ASP A 122 -11.69 -5.19 3.20
N LEU A 123 -11.01 -4.60 2.20
CA LEU A 123 -9.81 -3.80 2.44
C LEU A 123 -10.17 -2.46 3.12
N MET A 124 -11.30 -1.86 2.76
CA MET A 124 -11.84 -0.68 3.44
C MET A 124 -12.00 -0.94 4.94
N GLN A 125 -12.62 -2.08 5.33
CA GLN A 125 -12.80 -2.42 6.73
C GLN A 125 -11.45 -2.56 7.45
N ARG A 126 -10.47 -3.24 6.83
CA ARG A 126 -9.12 -3.34 7.40
C ARG A 126 -8.43 -1.98 7.58
N TYR A 127 -8.62 -1.06 6.64
CA TYR A 127 -8.07 0.29 6.78
C TYR A 127 -8.74 1.05 7.94
N ILE A 128 -10.05 0.90 8.11
CA ILE A 128 -10.77 1.48 9.24
C ILE A 128 -10.23 0.91 10.56
N ASP A 129 -10.11 -0.41 10.66
CA ASP A 129 -9.64 -1.09 11.88
C ASP A 129 -8.21 -0.70 12.26
N LEU A 130 -7.33 -0.51 11.27
CA LEU A 130 -5.93 -0.22 11.51
C LEU A 130 -5.63 1.28 11.71
N LEU A 131 -6.31 2.15 10.97
CA LEU A 131 -6.01 3.58 10.96
C LEU A 131 -6.94 4.38 11.88
N PHE A 132 -8.18 3.93 12.06
CA PHE A 132 -9.23 4.67 12.77
C PHE A 132 -9.92 3.82 13.84
N ASN A 133 -9.18 2.93 14.50
CA ASN A 133 -9.71 2.03 15.52
C ASN A 133 -10.50 2.76 16.63
N ASN A 134 -10.06 3.95 17.01
CA ASN A 134 -10.73 4.78 18.03
C ASN A 134 -12.05 5.40 17.52
N GLU A 135 -12.32 5.36 16.23
CA GLU A 135 -13.50 5.96 15.56
C GLU A 135 -14.39 4.91 14.87
N ILE A 136 -14.18 3.62 15.14
CA ILE A 136 -14.93 2.52 14.50
C ILE A 136 -16.46 2.74 14.61
N SER A 137 -16.95 3.19 15.76
CA SER A 137 -18.38 3.45 15.97
C SER A 137 -18.96 4.48 15.00
N LEU A 138 -18.15 5.45 14.55
CA LEU A 138 -18.56 6.43 13.55
C LEU A 138 -18.80 5.75 12.20
N PHE A 139 -17.89 4.86 11.81
CA PHE A 139 -18.01 4.11 10.54
C PHE A 139 -19.15 3.10 10.60
N ASP A 140 -19.34 2.42 11.72
CA ASP A 140 -20.41 1.41 11.90
C ASP A 140 -21.82 2.03 11.89
N SER A 141 -21.95 3.31 12.26
CA SER A 141 -23.21 4.03 12.17
C SER A 141 -23.70 4.27 10.72
N ILE A 142 -22.82 4.05 9.72
CA ILE A 142 -23.12 4.27 8.30
C ILE A 142 -23.45 2.91 7.66
N GLU A 143 -24.71 2.71 7.27
CA GLU A 143 -25.16 1.46 6.63
C GLU A 143 -24.58 1.29 5.21
N SER A 144 -24.49 2.37 4.44
CA SER A 144 -24.02 2.33 3.05
C SER A 144 -22.50 2.11 2.96
N PRO A 145 -22.01 1.02 2.34
CA PRO A 145 -20.59 0.81 2.11
C PRO A 145 -19.95 1.96 1.31
N LEU A 146 -20.67 2.52 0.34
CA LEU A 146 -20.20 3.65 -0.45
C LEU A 146 -19.96 4.91 0.41
N GLU A 147 -20.90 5.26 1.28
CA GLU A 147 -20.75 6.41 2.16
C GLU A 147 -19.69 6.17 3.23
N ARG A 148 -19.55 4.93 3.72
CA ARG A 148 -18.48 4.54 4.63
C ARG A 148 -17.10 4.70 3.97
N LYS A 149 -16.99 4.31 2.70
CA LYS A 149 -15.74 4.48 1.91
C LYS A 149 -15.43 5.95 1.64
N LYS A 150 -16.44 6.76 1.35
CA LYS A 150 -16.26 8.21 1.21
C LYS A 150 -15.76 8.84 2.51
N LEU A 151 -16.35 8.45 3.66
CA LEU A 151 -15.89 8.92 4.96
C LEU A 151 -14.43 8.52 5.20
N LEU A 152 -14.03 7.27 4.89
CA LEU A 152 -12.65 6.83 5.00
C LEU A 152 -11.71 7.68 4.14
N GLY A 153 -12.09 7.93 2.87
CA GLY A 153 -11.33 8.80 1.98
C GLY A 153 -11.18 10.22 2.53
N MET A 154 -12.27 10.79 3.04
CA MET A 154 -12.24 12.10 3.67
C MET A 154 -11.31 12.13 4.89
N LYS A 155 -11.37 11.14 5.77
CA LYS A 155 -10.54 11.06 6.98
C LYS A 155 -9.05 10.96 6.62
N ILE A 156 -8.69 10.10 5.67
CA ILE A 156 -7.30 9.96 5.22
C ILE A 156 -6.81 11.26 4.58
N VAL A 157 -7.58 11.89 3.70
CA VAL A 157 -7.19 13.17 3.10
C VAL A 157 -7.09 14.28 4.14
N SER A 158 -8.02 14.35 5.10
CA SER A 158 -8.01 15.34 6.17
C SER A 158 -6.74 15.26 7.02
N GLU A 159 -6.27 14.05 7.33
CA GLU A 159 -5.06 13.83 8.14
C GLU A 159 -3.81 14.44 7.50
N TYR A 160 -3.67 14.37 6.17
CA TYR A 160 -2.45 14.79 5.46
C TYR A 160 -2.57 16.13 4.73
N HIS A 161 -3.78 16.54 4.34
CA HIS A 161 -4.03 17.73 3.52
C HIS A 161 -5.01 18.73 4.17
N GLY A 162 -5.61 18.36 5.31
CA GLY A 162 -6.59 19.18 6.02
C GLY A 162 -8.03 19.06 5.49
N ASP A 163 -8.98 19.51 6.33
CA ASP A 163 -10.43 19.32 6.12
C ASP A 163 -10.94 19.99 4.83
N ASN A 164 -10.41 21.15 4.48
CA ASN A 164 -10.87 21.89 3.30
C ASN A 164 -10.56 21.10 2.01
N LEU A 165 -9.36 20.58 1.85
CA LEU A 165 -8.98 19.77 0.69
C LEU A 165 -9.67 18.41 0.70
N SER A 166 -9.97 17.85 1.85
CA SER A 166 -10.77 16.64 2.01
C SER A 166 -12.17 16.82 1.43
N GLN A 167 -12.86 17.91 1.76
CA GLN A 167 -14.18 18.20 1.22
C GLN A 167 -14.14 18.44 -0.30
N ILE A 168 -13.14 19.18 -0.78
CA ILE A 168 -12.97 19.46 -2.22
C ILE A 168 -12.74 18.14 -2.98
N ALA A 169 -11.89 17.25 -2.49
CA ALA A 169 -11.61 15.97 -3.12
C ALA A 169 -12.86 15.08 -3.23
N LYS A 170 -13.67 15.05 -2.16
CA LYS A 170 -14.98 14.37 -2.19
C LYS A 170 -15.90 14.97 -3.26
N ASP A 171 -16.05 16.30 -3.28
CA ASP A 171 -16.95 16.98 -4.22
C ASP A 171 -16.50 16.78 -5.68
N ASN A 172 -15.18 16.81 -5.93
CA ASN A 172 -14.60 16.52 -7.24
C ASN A 172 -14.88 15.07 -7.68
N PHE A 173 -14.70 14.12 -6.75
CA PHE A 173 -15.01 12.72 -7.02
C PHE A 173 -16.51 12.54 -7.35
N GLU A 174 -17.41 13.14 -6.58
CA GLU A 174 -18.84 13.06 -6.81
C GLU A 174 -19.25 13.69 -8.16
N LYS A 175 -18.70 14.83 -8.52
CA LYS A 175 -18.91 15.44 -9.84
C LYS A 175 -18.49 14.51 -10.97
N LYS A 176 -17.29 13.89 -10.84
CA LYS A 176 -16.71 13.04 -11.87
C LYS A 176 -17.43 11.70 -12.04
N PHE A 177 -17.89 11.08 -10.95
CA PHE A 177 -18.39 9.70 -10.97
C PHE A 177 -19.87 9.54 -10.68
N SER A 178 -20.52 10.48 -9.95
CA SER A 178 -21.92 10.33 -9.55
C SER A 178 -22.89 11.05 -10.49
N LYS A 179 -22.47 12.12 -11.16
CA LYS A 179 -23.37 12.92 -12.00
C LYS A 179 -23.41 12.53 -13.46
N LYS A 180 -22.61 11.58 -13.94
CA LYS A 180 -22.44 11.32 -15.38
C LYS A 180 -22.14 12.60 -16.20
N ASP A 181 -21.72 13.66 -15.53
CA ASP A 181 -21.29 14.88 -16.21
C ASP A 181 -19.90 14.58 -16.78
N PHE A 182 -19.84 14.49 -18.09
CA PHE A 182 -18.56 14.50 -18.79
C PHE A 182 -17.81 15.79 -18.43
N PRO A 183 -16.47 15.74 -18.29
CA PRO A 183 -15.69 16.96 -18.12
C PRO A 183 -16.06 17.97 -19.21
N ASN A 184 -16.28 19.23 -18.83
CA ASN A 184 -16.71 20.28 -19.76
C ASN A 184 -15.66 20.63 -20.83
N ASP A 185 -14.47 20.06 -20.72
CA ASP A 185 -13.32 20.23 -21.62
C ASP A 185 -13.13 19.05 -22.60
N LEU A 186 -14.11 18.12 -22.67
CA LEU A 186 -14.09 17.07 -23.69
C LEU A 186 -14.45 17.62 -25.05
N GLU A 187 -13.65 17.31 -26.03
CA GLU A 187 -13.95 17.58 -27.43
C GLU A 187 -15.12 16.69 -27.90
N GLU A 188 -16.24 17.31 -28.25
CA GLU A 188 -17.37 16.59 -28.81
C GLU A 188 -17.12 16.33 -30.31
N ILE A 189 -17.18 15.05 -30.70
CA ILE A 189 -17.03 14.65 -32.09
C ILE A 189 -18.36 14.05 -32.57
N GLU A 190 -19.02 14.73 -33.50
CA GLU A 190 -20.19 14.17 -34.17
C GLU A 190 -19.76 13.10 -35.19
N VAL A 191 -20.35 11.90 -35.07
CA VAL A 191 -20.05 10.78 -35.95
C VAL A 191 -21.34 10.17 -36.50
N ASP A 192 -21.33 9.86 -37.80
CA ASP A 192 -22.42 9.13 -38.44
C ASP A 192 -22.30 7.62 -38.16
N LEU A 193 -23.28 7.11 -37.42
CA LEU A 193 -23.35 5.70 -37.03
C LEU A 193 -24.05 4.81 -38.05
N ALA A 194 -24.55 5.35 -39.16
CA ALA A 194 -25.40 4.62 -40.09
C ALA A 194 -24.69 3.33 -40.62
N GLY A 195 -25.09 2.17 -40.06
CA GLY A 195 -24.62 0.85 -40.51
C GLY A 195 -23.22 0.45 -40.00
N LYS A 196 -22.53 1.27 -39.22
CA LYS A 196 -21.19 0.97 -38.69
C LYS A 196 -21.27 0.33 -37.30
N LYS A 197 -20.35 -0.59 -36.98
CA LYS A 197 -20.21 -1.10 -35.62
C LYS A 197 -19.51 -0.07 -34.76
N PHE A 198 -19.95 0.07 -33.51
CA PHE A 198 -19.39 1.01 -32.54
C PHE A 198 -17.84 0.98 -32.46
N LEU A 199 -17.24 -0.22 -32.50
CA LEU A 199 -15.79 -0.37 -32.49
C LEU A 199 -15.10 0.24 -33.73
N ASP A 200 -15.75 0.17 -34.90
CA ASP A 200 -15.19 0.73 -36.13
C ASP A 200 -15.25 2.26 -36.12
N VAL A 201 -16.32 2.81 -35.55
CA VAL A 201 -16.46 4.25 -35.34
C VAL A 201 -15.42 4.75 -34.33
N LEU A 202 -15.25 4.08 -33.18
CA LEU A 202 -14.21 4.42 -32.24
C LEU A 202 -12.81 4.36 -32.86
N PHE A 203 -12.55 3.35 -33.69
CA PHE A 203 -11.28 3.23 -34.37
C PHE A 203 -11.02 4.35 -35.38
N GLU A 204 -12.08 4.80 -36.09
CA GLU A 204 -11.97 5.94 -37.01
C GLU A 204 -11.63 7.24 -36.27
N VAL A 205 -12.31 7.47 -35.13
CA VAL A 205 -12.12 8.68 -34.32
C VAL A 205 -10.75 8.69 -33.61
N THR A 206 -10.30 7.51 -33.15
CA THR A 206 -9.05 7.38 -32.37
C THR A 206 -7.85 6.86 -33.19
N LYS A 207 -7.96 6.88 -34.51
CA LYS A 207 -7.05 6.22 -35.49
C LYS A 207 -5.56 6.45 -35.27
N GLU A 208 -5.18 7.58 -34.74
CA GLU A 208 -3.77 7.91 -34.47
C GLU A 208 -3.30 7.49 -33.07
N SER A 209 -4.21 7.13 -32.15
CA SER A 209 -3.91 6.90 -30.75
C SER A 209 -4.01 5.45 -30.30
N PHE A 210 -4.91 4.64 -30.89
CA PHE A 210 -5.21 3.28 -30.43
C PHE A 210 -5.42 2.27 -31.56
N SER A 211 -4.95 1.03 -31.36
CA SER A 211 -5.30 -0.09 -32.26
C SER A 211 -6.68 -0.67 -31.93
N LYS A 212 -7.31 -1.35 -32.90
CA LYS A 212 -8.61 -2.04 -32.66
C LYS A 212 -8.55 -3.07 -31.51
N SER A 213 -7.40 -3.67 -31.27
CA SER A 213 -7.20 -4.63 -30.16
C SER A 213 -7.14 -3.94 -28.80
N GLU A 214 -6.57 -2.76 -28.72
CA GLU A 214 -6.53 -1.94 -27.53
C GLU A 214 -7.91 -1.37 -27.19
N LEU A 215 -8.63 -0.86 -28.21
CA LEU A 215 -10.01 -0.38 -28.05
C LEU A 215 -10.94 -1.51 -27.54
N LYS A 216 -10.78 -2.74 -28.03
CA LYS A 216 -11.54 -3.91 -27.54
C LYS A 216 -11.27 -4.20 -26.06
N ARG A 217 -10.05 -3.98 -25.56
CA ARG A 217 -9.75 -4.12 -24.12
C ARG A 217 -10.37 -3.02 -23.32
N LEU A 218 -10.21 -1.77 -23.74
CA LEU A 218 -10.77 -0.59 -23.05
C LEU A 218 -12.31 -0.59 -22.96
N ILE A 219 -13.01 -1.27 -23.85
CA ILE A 219 -14.48 -1.40 -23.80
C ILE A 219 -14.93 -2.54 -22.87
N LYS A 220 -14.06 -3.51 -22.55
CA LYS A 220 -14.39 -4.68 -21.72
C LYS A 220 -14.10 -4.48 -20.24
N ASP A 221 -13.23 -3.56 -19.91
CA ASP A 221 -12.88 -3.13 -18.56
C ASP A 221 -13.77 -1.95 -18.13
#